data_2cf4e2d91bd0ea446ac1a18a4620a34c
#
_entry.id   2cf4e2d91bd0ea446ac1a18a4620a34c
#
_cell.length_a   1.000
_cell.length_b   1.000
_cell.length_c   1.000
_cell.angle_alpha   90.00
_cell.angle_beta   90.00
_cell.angle_gamma   90.00
#
_symmetry.space_group_name_H-M   'P 1'
#
loop_
_entity.id
_entity.type
_entity.pdbx_description
1 polymer ?
#
loop_
_entity_poly.entity_id
_entity_poly.type
_entity_poly.pdbx_seq_one_letter_code
_entity_poly.pdbx_strand_id
1 'polypeptide(L)'
;MIQWLQNLLSSNIVAEAYASDDVVKVALVNSKSGTHIGTGTAVELKAIQPTLAKQLALVIDLNVCVGCHACVTSCKQWNTSGSAGPLVDENPYGANPTGTFFNRVQTYEAGSFPGTDTIHFPKSCLHCEDPPCVPVCPTGASYKRKEDGIVLVDYDKCIGCKYCAWACPYGAREIDEERQVMTKCTLCVDRIYDEHLPKEDRKPACVKACPTGARLFGDVKDPNSEVSIAIRERGGYSLMPEWETGPANQYLPRRVTAAVGDSMAFSTGEPQNGKSAVTSTGNAAP
;
A
#
# COMPACT_ATOMS: atom_id res chain seq x y z
N MET A 1 2.34 -39.69 0.81
CA MET A 1 2.43 -38.22 0.88
C MET A 1 1.25 -37.59 1.66
N ILE A 2 0.03 -38.10 1.54
CA ILE A 2 -1.17 -37.59 2.24
C ILE A 2 -1.16 -37.87 3.75
N GLN A 3 -0.63 -39.01 4.19
CA GLN A 3 -0.56 -39.40 5.59
C GLN A 3 0.36 -38.49 6.43
N TRP A 4 1.41 -37.96 5.83
CA TRP A 4 2.35 -37.03 6.48
C TRP A 4 1.72 -35.66 6.75
N LEU A 5 0.92 -35.15 5.80
CA LEU A 5 0.18 -33.88 5.95
C LEU A 5 -0.94 -33.97 6.99
N GLN A 6 -1.62 -35.13 7.11
CA GLN A 6 -2.65 -35.35 8.13
C GLN A 6 -2.08 -35.41 9.55
N ASN A 7 -0.86 -35.94 9.72
CA ASN A 7 -0.17 -35.94 11.00
C ASN A 7 0.33 -34.56 11.44
N LEU A 8 0.67 -33.67 10.50
CA LEU A 8 1.02 -32.29 10.79
C LEU A 8 -0.17 -31.43 11.25
N LEU A 9 -1.36 -31.68 10.69
CA LEU A 9 -2.58 -30.95 11.03
C LEU A 9 -3.23 -31.39 12.34
N SER A 10 -2.90 -32.59 12.84
CA SER A 10 -3.40 -33.14 14.12
C SER A 10 -2.45 -32.97 15.31
N SER A 11 -1.22 -32.52 15.08
CA SER A 11 -0.20 -32.37 16.13
C SER A 11 -0.20 -30.93 16.68
N ASN A 12 -0.31 -30.78 18.01
CA ASN A 12 -0.10 -29.51 18.70
C ASN A 12 1.38 -29.13 18.71
N ILE A 13 1.97 -28.97 17.50
CA ILE A 13 3.37 -28.58 17.31
C ILE A 13 3.40 -27.09 17.04
N VAL A 14 4.12 -26.34 17.84
CA VAL A 14 4.42 -24.91 17.63
C VAL A 14 5.91 -24.77 17.34
N ALA A 15 6.23 -23.81 16.51
CA ALA A 15 7.61 -23.42 16.26
C ALA A 15 7.97 -22.26 17.18
N GLU A 16 8.97 -22.47 18.02
CA GLU A 16 9.60 -21.40 18.81
C GLU A 16 10.88 -20.94 18.11
N ALA A 17 11.00 -19.65 17.90
CA ALA A 17 12.15 -19.03 17.27
C ALA A 17 13.03 -18.36 18.33
N TYR A 18 14.31 -18.70 18.35
CA TYR A 18 15.32 -18.09 19.20
C TYR A 18 16.33 -17.34 18.34
N ALA A 19 16.56 -16.08 18.66
CA ALA A 19 17.60 -15.29 18.01
C ALA A 19 18.87 -15.29 18.87
N SER A 20 19.98 -15.72 18.32
CA SER A 20 21.31 -15.52 18.88
C SER A 20 22.29 -15.28 17.74
N ASP A 21 22.96 -14.13 17.76
CA ASP A 21 24.07 -13.78 16.87
C ASP A 21 23.80 -14.07 15.38
N ASP A 22 22.86 -13.34 14.77
CA ASP A 22 22.53 -13.40 13.33
C ASP A 22 21.90 -14.70 12.80
N VAL A 23 21.59 -15.66 13.65
CA VAL A 23 20.93 -16.93 13.28
C VAL A 23 19.67 -17.15 14.08
N VAL A 24 18.54 -17.26 13.41
CA VAL A 24 17.28 -17.69 14.04
C VAL A 24 17.21 -19.20 14.02
N LYS A 25 17.31 -19.83 15.18
CA LYS A 25 17.10 -21.27 15.35
C LYS A 25 15.63 -21.53 15.64
N VAL A 26 14.99 -22.36 14.83
CA VAL A 26 13.60 -22.77 15.04
C VAL A 26 13.60 -24.15 15.67
N ALA A 27 13.08 -24.26 16.88
CA ALA A 27 12.83 -25.52 17.54
C ALA A 27 11.35 -25.90 17.43
N LEU A 28 11.06 -27.14 17.06
CA LEU A 28 9.70 -27.67 17.08
C LEU A 28 9.40 -28.19 18.48
N VAL A 29 8.39 -27.61 19.13
CA VAL A 29 7.99 -27.92 20.49
C VAL A 29 6.57 -28.45 20.52
N ASN A 30 6.30 -29.47 21.31
CA ASN A 30 4.94 -29.91 21.56
C ASN A 30 4.26 -28.92 22.50
N SER A 31 3.21 -28.27 22.03
CA SER A 31 2.49 -27.21 22.76
C SER A 31 1.82 -27.67 24.07
N LYS A 32 1.60 -28.98 24.25
CA LYS A 32 0.99 -29.55 25.46
C LYS A 32 2.00 -30.00 26.51
N SER A 33 3.19 -30.44 26.10
CA SER A 33 4.20 -30.99 27.01
C SER A 33 5.45 -30.13 27.17
N GLY A 34 5.62 -29.11 26.32
CA GLY A 34 6.84 -28.29 26.30
C GLY A 34 8.11 -29.04 25.91
N THR A 35 7.99 -30.32 25.45
CA THR A 35 9.13 -31.13 25.08
C THR A 35 9.60 -30.85 23.67
N HIS A 36 10.91 -30.65 23.49
CA HIS A 36 11.53 -30.52 22.18
C HIS A 36 11.38 -31.84 21.39
N ILE A 37 10.74 -31.77 20.22
CA ILE A 37 10.48 -32.94 19.38
C ILE A 37 11.63 -33.21 18.41
N GLY A 38 12.47 -32.24 18.19
CA GLY A 38 13.68 -32.35 17.36
C GLY A 38 14.23 -30.96 17.00
N THR A 39 15.54 -30.89 16.89
CA THR A 39 16.19 -29.82 16.16
C THR A 39 16.19 -30.21 14.70
N GLY A 40 15.21 -29.72 13.93
CA GLY A 40 15.31 -29.74 12.47
C GLY A 40 16.58 -29.00 12.07
N THR A 41 17.28 -29.47 11.03
CA THR A 41 18.38 -28.73 10.42
C THR A 41 17.94 -27.29 10.29
N ALA A 42 18.65 -26.40 10.99
CA ALA A 42 18.36 -24.97 10.98
C ALA A 42 18.27 -24.54 9.52
N VAL A 43 17.08 -24.20 9.08
CA VAL A 43 16.95 -23.33 7.92
C VAL A 43 17.54 -22.03 8.43
N GLU A 44 18.74 -21.72 8.01
CA GLU A 44 19.37 -20.43 8.21
C GLU A 44 18.48 -19.42 7.48
N LEU A 45 17.41 -19.01 8.16
CA LEU A 45 16.69 -17.81 7.77
C LEU A 45 17.68 -16.71 8.09
N LYS A 46 18.39 -16.29 7.07
CA LYS A 46 19.20 -15.09 7.08
C LYS A 46 18.25 -13.92 7.31
N ALA A 47 17.79 -13.83 8.58
CA ALA A 47 17.08 -12.67 9.07
C ALA A 47 18.13 -11.58 9.15
N ILE A 48 17.94 -10.62 8.43
CA ILE A 48 18.40 -9.24 8.38
C ILE A 48 18.56 -8.94 6.90
N GLN A 49 17.45 -8.51 6.31
CA GLN A 49 17.60 -7.70 5.12
C GLN A 49 18.48 -6.52 5.54
N PRO A 50 19.60 -6.25 4.88
CA PRO A 50 20.38 -5.07 5.20
C PRO A 50 19.42 -3.90 5.14
N THR A 51 19.34 -3.13 6.22
CA THR A 51 18.52 -1.91 6.25
C THR A 51 18.83 -1.13 4.99
N LEU A 52 17.86 -0.98 4.12
CA LEU A 52 18.04 -0.24 2.87
C LEU A 52 18.68 1.09 3.22
N ALA A 53 19.81 1.40 2.59
CA ALA A 53 20.51 2.66 2.83
C ALA A 53 19.64 3.87 2.43
N LYS A 54 18.68 3.65 1.52
CA LYS A 54 17.79 4.66 0.96
C LYS A 54 16.41 4.06 0.70
N GLN A 55 15.36 4.83 0.96
CA GLN A 55 13.97 4.47 0.61
C GLN A 55 13.31 5.66 -0.07
N LEU A 56 13.19 5.61 -1.38
CA LEU A 56 12.48 6.64 -2.13
C LEU A 56 10.96 6.47 -1.99
N ALA A 57 10.28 7.60 -1.77
CA ALA A 57 8.84 7.62 -1.59
C ALA A 57 8.19 8.91 -2.08
N LEU A 58 6.87 8.84 -2.26
CA LEU A 58 6.00 9.98 -2.42
C LEU A 58 5.34 10.31 -1.09
N VAL A 59 5.24 11.59 -0.78
CA VAL A 59 4.39 12.09 0.30
C VAL A 59 3.30 12.95 -0.33
N ILE A 60 2.05 12.61 -0.03
CA ILE A 60 0.88 13.20 -0.68
C ILE A 60 0.13 14.04 0.33
N ASP A 61 0.08 15.34 0.08
CA ASP A 61 -0.58 16.32 0.92
C ASP A 61 -2.05 16.47 0.55
N LEU A 62 -2.93 15.86 1.33
CA LEU A 62 -4.36 15.93 1.09
C LEU A 62 -4.95 17.31 1.39
N ASN A 63 -4.22 18.16 2.13
CA ASN A 63 -4.70 19.50 2.46
C ASN A 63 -4.64 20.46 1.27
N VAL A 64 -3.70 20.26 0.35
CA VAL A 64 -3.50 21.13 -0.80
C VAL A 64 -3.86 20.46 -2.13
N CYS A 65 -4.26 19.20 -2.11
CA CYS A 65 -4.73 18.51 -3.30
C CYS A 65 -6.10 19.03 -3.72
N VAL A 66 -6.21 19.50 -4.95
CA VAL A 66 -7.46 20.06 -5.52
C VAL A 66 -8.14 19.12 -6.54
N GLY A 67 -7.70 17.87 -6.64
CA GLY A 67 -8.33 16.88 -7.53
C GLY A 67 -8.21 17.17 -9.04
N CYS A 68 -7.26 17.98 -9.46
CA CYS A 68 -7.16 18.44 -10.86
C CYS A 68 -6.74 17.38 -11.90
N HIS A 69 -6.38 16.17 -11.46
CA HIS A 69 -5.94 15.04 -12.30
C HIS A 69 -4.65 15.28 -13.14
N ALA A 70 -3.97 16.40 -13.01
CA ALA A 70 -2.72 16.67 -13.75
C ALA A 70 -1.66 15.58 -13.50
N CYS A 71 -1.57 15.07 -12.28
CA CYS A 71 -0.69 13.97 -11.90
C CYS A 71 -1.08 12.62 -12.57
N VAL A 72 -2.37 12.41 -12.85
CA VAL A 72 -2.88 11.22 -13.55
C VAL A 72 -2.48 11.27 -15.01
N THR A 73 -2.78 12.39 -15.68
CA THR A 73 -2.48 12.61 -17.10
C THR A 73 -0.98 12.53 -17.37
N SER A 74 -0.17 13.23 -16.56
CA SER A 74 1.29 13.21 -16.71
C SER A 74 1.89 11.83 -16.46
N CYS A 75 1.39 11.08 -15.48
CA CYS A 75 1.80 9.70 -15.23
C CYS A 75 1.44 8.80 -16.42
N LYS A 76 0.23 8.94 -16.96
CA LYS A 76 -0.24 8.19 -18.13
C LYS A 76 0.63 8.48 -19.34
N GLN A 77 0.92 9.73 -19.61
CA GLN A 77 1.73 10.16 -20.75
C GLN A 77 3.18 9.64 -20.66
N TRP A 78 3.75 9.60 -19.47
CA TRP A 78 5.15 9.18 -19.28
C TRP A 78 5.32 7.65 -19.24
N ASN A 79 4.44 6.95 -18.54
CA ASN A 79 4.67 5.54 -18.17
C ASN A 79 3.85 4.53 -18.99
N THR A 80 2.76 4.93 -19.64
CA THR A 80 1.87 4.00 -20.32
C THR A 80 1.47 4.53 -21.69
N SER A 81 1.55 3.66 -22.69
CA SER A 81 1.05 3.95 -24.04
C SER A 81 -0.44 3.60 -24.16
N GLY A 82 -1.02 3.94 -25.31
CA GLY A 82 -2.37 3.56 -25.68
C GLY A 82 -3.43 4.61 -25.35
N SER A 83 -4.61 4.45 -25.96
CA SER A 83 -5.74 5.34 -25.76
C SER A 83 -6.25 5.20 -24.33
N ALA A 84 -6.42 6.31 -23.68
CA ALA A 84 -7.10 6.36 -22.40
C ALA A 84 -8.48 6.97 -22.64
N GLY A 85 -9.53 6.24 -22.33
CA GLY A 85 -10.86 6.83 -22.17
C GLY A 85 -10.91 7.73 -20.92
N PRO A 86 -12.02 8.37 -20.66
CA PRO A 86 -12.20 9.15 -19.44
C PRO A 86 -12.04 8.27 -18.21
N LEU A 87 -11.32 8.79 -17.21
CA LEU A 87 -11.26 8.17 -15.90
C LEU A 87 -12.59 8.43 -15.21
N VAL A 88 -13.34 7.38 -14.93
CA VAL A 88 -14.60 7.52 -14.20
C VAL A 88 -14.29 7.46 -12.70
N ASP A 89 -14.47 8.58 -12.00
CA ASP A 89 -14.19 8.70 -10.56
C ASP A 89 -15.08 7.77 -9.72
N GLU A 90 -16.31 7.54 -10.15
CA GLU A 90 -17.31 6.72 -9.46
C GLU A 90 -16.96 5.24 -9.47
N ASN A 91 -16.30 4.77 -10.51
CA ASN A 91 -15.85 3.38 -10.62
C ASN A 91 -14.50 3.27 -11.33
N PRO A 92 -13.40 3.71 -10.69
CA PRO A 92 -12.06 3.70 -11.29
C PRO A 92 -11.54 2.28 -11.58
N TYR A 93 -12.21 1.26 -11.05
CA TYR A 93 -11.92 -0.17 -11.26
C TYR A 93 -13.08 -0.89 -11.96
N GLY A 94 -13.93 -0.16 -12.68
CA GLY A 94 -15.09 -0.70 -13.36
C GLY A 94 -14.77 -1.76 -14.41
N ALA A 95 -15.82 -2.43 -14.89
CA ALA A 95 -15.71 -3.59 -15.78
C ALA A 95 -15.02 -3.32 -17.13
N ASN A 96 -14.91 -2.06 -17.54
CA ASN A 96 -14.26 -1.65 -18.80
C ASN A 96 -13.28 -0.50 -18.54
N PRO A 97 -12.14 -0.74 -17.85
CA PRO A 97 -11.11 0.28 -17.75
C PRO A 97 -10.51 0.53 -19.13
N THR A 98 -10.56 1.77 -19.59
CA THR A 98 -9.96 2.18 -20.87
C THR A 98 -8.48 2.47 -20.66
N GLY A 99 -7.65 1.43 -20.76
CA GLY A 99 -6.20 1.53 -20.63
C GLY A 99 -5.70 1.46 -19.18
N THR A 100 -4.38 1.43 -19.06
CA THR A 100 -3.67 1.25 -17.79
C THR A 100 -3.38 2.59 -17.13
N PHE A 101 -3.70 2.73 -15.85
CA PHE A 101 -3.44 3.92 -15.05
C PHE A 101 -2.69 3.58 -13.78
N PHE A 102 -1.46 4.05 -13.63
CA PHE A 102 -0.64 3.83 -12.43
C PHE A 102 -1.01 4.74 -11.26
N ASN A 103 -1.73 5.80 -11.53
CA ASN A 103 -2.15 6.80 -10.56
C ASN A 103 -3.59 7.20 -10.85
N ARG A 104 -4.40 7.32 -9.80
CA ARG A 104 -5.81 7.72 -9.86
C ARG A 104 -6.09 8.71 -8.74
N VAL A 105 -7.02 9.61 -8.94
CA VAL A 105 -7.53 10.50 -7.87
C VAL A 105 -8.98 10.14 -7.65
N GLN A 106 -9.29 9.66 -6.46
CA GLN A 106 -10.67 9.41 -6.03
C GLN A 106 -11.20 10.64 -5.29
N THR A 107 -12.45 10.94 -5.50
CA THR A 107 -13.11 12.05 -4.84
C THR A 107 -14.19 11.52 -3.91
N TYR A 108 -14.16 11.96 -2.68
CA TYR A 108 -15.12 11.57 -1.65
C TYR A 108 -15.81 12.81 -1.10
N GLU A 109 -17.09 12.71 -0.87
CA GLU A 109 -17.84 13.69 -0.11
C GLU A 109 -17.95 13.23 1.35
N ALA A 110 -17.64 14.11 2.29
CA ALA A 110 -17.71 13.87 3.71
C ALA A 110 -18.58 14.92 4.38
N GLY A 111 -19.25 14.54 5.49
CA GLY A 111 -20.14 15.42 6.23
C GLY A 111 -21.58 15.40 5.71
N SER A 112 -22.40 16.31 6.26
CA SER A 112 -23.80 16.51 5.86
C SER A 112 -24.07 17.99 5.68
N PHE A 113 -25.04 18.31 4.81
CA PHE A 113 -25.43 19.70 4.56
C PHE A 113 -25.81 20.42 5.85
N PRO A 114 -25.35 21.68 6.07
CA PRO A 114 -24.56 22.52 5.15
C PRO A 114 -23.03 22.36 5.26
N GLY A 115 -22.52 21.46 6.09
CA GLY A 115 -21.11 21.26 6.36
C GLY A 115 -20.45 20.14 5.52
N THR A 116 -20.81 20.02 4.24
CA THR A 116 -20.17 19.04 3.32
C THR A 116 -18.77 19.49 2.95
N ASP A 117 -17.84 18.51 2.87
CA ASP A 117 -16.47 18.71 2.41
C ASP A 117 -16.13 17.69 1.34
N THR A 118 -15.28 18.09 0.39
CA THR A 118 -14.81 17.23 -0.69
C THR A 118 -13.36 16.86 -0.47
N ILE A 119 -13.08 15.56 -0.44
CA ILE A 119 -11.74 15.03 -0.22
C ILE A 119 -11.25 14.40 -1.53
N HIS A 120 -10.16 14.93 -2.07
CA HIS A 120 -9.47 14.34 -3.21
C HIS A 120 -8.34 13.43 -2.72
N PHE A 121 -8.38 12.17 -3.10
CA PHE A 121 -7.48 11.15 -2.62
C PHE A 121 -6.68 10.51 -3.76
N PRO A 122 -5.45 10.97 -4.03
CA PRO A 122 -4.60 10.37 -5.05
C PRO A 122 -4.08 9.01 -4.60
N LYS A 123 -4.29 7.97 -5.41
CA LYS A 123 -3.88 6.58 -5.15
C LYS A 123 -2.91 6.08 -6.20
N SER A 124 -1.87 5.40 -5.75
CA SER A 124 -0.89 4.69 -6.59
C SER A 124 -0.24 3.57 -5.79
N CYS A 125 0.72 2.83 -6.36
CA CYS A 125 1.51 1.86 -5.60
C CYS A 125 2.24 2.57 -4.44
N LEU A 126 2.25 1.95 -3.26
CA LEU A 126 2.83 2.52 -2.04
C LEU A 126 4.28 2.09 -1.78
N HIS A 127 4.87 1.26 -2.66
CA HIS A 127 6.26 0.80 -2.56
C HIS A 127 6.64 0.28 -1.17
N CYS A 128 5.82 -0.62 -0.64
CA CYS A 128 5.87 -1.16 0.71
C CYS A 128 7.28 -1.62 1.14
N GLU A 129 7.55 -1.56 2.46
CA GLU A 129 8.77 -2.16 3.05
C GLU A 129 8.73 -3.67 2.87
N ASP A 130 7.62 -4.30 3.28
CA ASP A 130 7.34 -5.72 3.12
C ASP A 130 6.23 -5.93 2.08
N PRO A 131 6.56 -5.88 0.78
CA PRO A 131 5.57 -5.91 -0.28
C PRO A 131 5.01 -7.33 -0.48
N PRO A 132 3.73 -7.62 -0.15
CA PRO A 132 3.15 -8.96 -0.29
C PRO A 132 3.09 -9.41 -1.75
N CYS A 133 3.13 -8.49 -2.68
CA CYS A 133 3.15 -8.74 -4.11
C CYS A 133 4.48 -9.29 -4.65
N VAL A 134 5.55 -9.33 -3.85
CA VAL A 134 6.86 -9.89 -4.25
C VAL A 134 6.90 -11.39 -4.01
N PRO A 135 6.68 -11.93 -2.79
CA PRO A 135 6.79 -13.35 -2.53
C PRO A 135 5.74 -14.21 -3.27
N VAL A 136 4.59 -13.64 -3.64
CA VAL A 136 3.55 -14.38 -4.38
C VAL A 136 3.84 -14.51 -5.88
N CYS A 137 4.90 -13.88 -6.39
CA CYS A 137 5.24 -13.94 -7.80
C CYS A 137 5.99 -15.24 -8.13
N PRO A 138 5.39 -16.19 -8.89
CA PRO A 138 6.01 -17.48 -9.14
C PRO A 138 7.26 -17.41 -10.01
N THR A 139 7.38 -16.36 -10.83
CA THR A 139 8.51 -16.16 -11.75
C THR A 139 9.58 -15.21 -11.19
N GLY A 140 9.35 -14.62 -10.00
CA GLY A 140 10.21 -13.58 -9.47
C GLY A 140 10.21 -12.28 -10.27
N ALA A 141 9.23 -12.08 -11.15
CA ALA A 141 9.09 -10.84 -11.93
C ALA A 141 8.80 -9.62 -11.05
N SER A 142 8.06 -9.78 -9.96
CA SER A 142 7.83 -8.72 -8.99
C SER A 142 8.96 -8.71 -7.97
N TYR A 143 9.65 -7.58 -7.81
CA TYR A 143 10.81 -7.48 -6.93
C TYR A 143 10.94 -6.08 -6.30
N LYS A 144 11.65 -6.00 -5.17
CA LYS A 144 12.03 -4.75 -4.51
C LYS A 144 13.51 -4.48 -4.77
N ARG A 145 13.82 -3.29 -5.22
CA ARG A 145 15.19 -2.84 -5.44
C ARG A 145 15.88 -2.64 -4.10
N LYS A 146 17.15 -3.05 -4.01
CA LYS A 146 17.97 -2.90 -2.80
C LYS A 146 18.56 -1.51 -2.66
N GLU A 147 18.71 -0.80 -3.76
CA GLU A 147 19.38 0.51 -3.81
C GLU A 147 18.51 1.63 -3.25
N ASP A 148 17.20 1.56 -3.47
CA ASP A 148 16.27 2.67 -3.23
C ASP A 148 14.88 2.24 -2.72
N GLY A 149 14.67 0.94 -2.51
CA GLY A 149 13.41 0.38 -2.00
C GLY A 149 12.23 0.41 -2.96
N ILE A 150 12.44 0.79 -4.22
CA ILE A 150 11.37 0.82 -5.21
C ILE A 150 10.94 -0.60 -5.57
N VAL A 151 9.64 -0.88 -5.52
CA VAL A 151 9.08 -2.15 -5.98
C VAL A 151 8.79 -2.06 -7.47
N LEU A 152 9.29 -3.00 -8.26
CA LEU A 152 9.13 -3.04 -9.71
C LEU A 152 8.59 -4.39 -10.21
N VAL A 153 8.31 -4.45 -11.50
CA VAL A 153 7.97 -5.67 -12.24
C VAL A 153 8.91 -5.78 -13.44
N ASP A 154 9.56 -6.90 -13.56
CA ASP A 154 10.32 -7.30 -14.74
C ASP A 154 9.31 -7.83 -15.77
N TYR A 155 9.09 -7.08 -16.83
CA TYR A 155 8.06 -7.39 -17.82
C TYR A 155 8.41 -8.63 -18.67
N ASP A 156 9.69 -8.93 -18.83
CA ASP A 156 10.15 -10.09 -19.61
C ASP A 156 9.91 -11.40 -18.85
N LYS A 157 9.92 -11.36 -17.51
CA LYS A 157 9.62 -12.50 -16.65
C LYS A 157 8.15 -12.62 -16.27
N CYS A 158 7.36 -11.58 -16.51
CA CYS A 158 5.96 -11.55 -16.09
C CYS A 158 5.09 -12.42 -17.02
N ILE A 159 4.36 -13.36 -16.44
CA ILE A 159 3.42 -14.24 -17.14
C ILE A 159 1.96 -13.81 -17.02
N GLY A 160 1.66 -12.63 -16.48
CA GLY A 160 0.30 -12.10 -16.38
C GLY A 160 -0.64 -12.85 -15.42
N CYS A 161 -0.14 -13.67 -14.50
CA CYS A 161 -0.97 -14.54 -13.63
C CYS A 161 -1.84 -13.81 -12.61
N LYS A 162 -1.67 -12.50 -12.41
CA LYS A 162 -2.44 -11.60 -11.53
C LYS A 162 -2.32 -11.87 -10.01
N TYR A 163 -1.55 -12.85 -9.54
CA TYR A 163 -1.41 -13.15 -8.09
C TYR A 163 -0.94 -11.92 -7.30
N CYS A 164 -0.02 -11.16 -7.84
CA CYS A 164 0.48 -9.94 -7.21
C CYS A 164 -0.57 -8.81 -7.15
N ALA A 165 -1.59 -8.82 -8.02
CA ALA A 165 -2.73 -7.91 -7.93
C ALA A 165 -3.67 -8.31 -6.79
N TRP A 166 -3.93 -9.61 -6.62
CA TRP A 166 -4.75 -10.13 -5.51
C TRP A 166 -4.09 -9.95 -4.16
N ALA A 167 -2.76 -10.08 -4.10
CA ALA A 167 -2.01 -9.88 -2.86
C ALA A 167 -1.87 -8.41 -2.45
N CYS A 168 -2.17 -7.46 -3.34
CA CYS A 168 -2.02 -6.03 -3.06
C CYS A 168 -3.27 -5.48 -2.36
N PRO A 169 -3.23 -5.09 -1.07
CA PRO A 169 -4.40 -4.56 -0.37
C PRO A 169 -4.84 -3.19 -0.90
N TYR A 170 -3.96 -2.52 -1.63
CA TYR A 170 -4.20 -1.17 -2.16
C TYR A 170 -4.79 -1.15 -3.57
N GLY A 171 -4.94 -2.31 -4.23
CA GLY A 171 -5.41 -2.40 -5.61
C GLY A 171 -4.54 -1.63 -6.62
N ALA A 172 -3.23 -1.55 -6.37
CA ALA A 172 -2.31 -0.68 -7.11
C ALA A 172 -1.58 -1.41 -8.27
N ARG A 173 -2.19 -2.45 -8.81
CA ARG A 173 -1.62 -3.23 -9.92
C ARG A 173 -2.67 -3.49 -10.98
N GLU A 174 -2.30 -3.26 -12.22
CA GLU A 174 -3.16 -3.43 -13.39
C GLU A 174 -2.47 -4.29 -14.44
N ILE A 175 -3.27 -5.05 -15.17
CA ILE A 175 -2.78 -5.78 -16.35
C ILE A 175 -2.70 -4.82 -17.54
N ASP A 176 -1.61 -4.84 -18.22
CA ASP A 176 -1.50 -4.22 -19.54
C ASP A 176 -2.07 -5.22 -20.56
N GLU A 177 -3.20 -4.87 -21.14
CA GLU A 177 -3.93 -5.79 -22.03
C GLU A 177 -3.23 -6.02 -23.37
N GLU A 178 -2.42 -5.05 -23.82
CA GLU A 178 -1.64 -5.21 -25.07
C GLU A 178 -0.43 -6.11 -24.85
N ARG A 179 0.29 -5.90 -23.75
CA ARG A 179 1.51 -6.65 -23.42
C ARG A 179 1.25 -7.92 -22.62
N GLN A 180 0.03 -8.10 -22.08
CA GLN A 180 -0.37 -9.21 -21.19
C GLN A 180 0.52 -9.37 -19.96
N VAL A 181 1.08 -8.28 -19.46
CA VAL A 181 1.93 -8.23 -18.26
C VAL A 181 1.33 -7.36 -17.17
N MET A 182 1.68 -7.65 -15.93
CA MET A 182 1.28 -6.84 -14.79
C MET A 182 2.10 -5.56 -14.71
N THR A 183 1.42 -4.43 -14.55
CA THR A 183 2.03 -3.11 -14.46
C THR A 183 1.63 -2.38 -13.18
N LYS A 184 2.38 -1.37 -12.80
CA LYS A 184 2.12 -0.51 -11.64
C LYS A 184 3.02 0.72 -11.64
N CYS A 185 2.79 1.66 -10.73
CA CYS A 185 3.66 2.80 -10.51
C CYS A 185 5.12 2.36 -10.30
N THR A 186 6.05 2.94 -11.06
CA THR A 186 7.50 2.67 -11.01
C THR A 186 8.27 3.75 -10.25
N LEU A 187 7.61 4.77 -9.66
CA LEU A 187 8.20 6.04 -9.24
C LEU A 187 8.97 6.75 -10.37
N CYS A 188 8.67 6.42 -11.62
CA CYS A 188 9.39 6.89 -12.80
C CYS A 188 10.92 6.67 -12.65
N VAL A 189 11.31 5.42 -12.32
CA VAL A 189 12.70 5.03 -12.07
C VAL A 189 13.63 5.40 -13.22
N ASP A 190 13.15 5.34 -14.45
CA ASP A 190 13.80 5.78 -15.67
C ASP A 190 14.11 7.29 -15.64
N ARG A 191 13.14 8.10 -15.20
CA ARG A 191 13.25 9.56 -15.16
C ARG A 191 14.09 10.07 -13.99
N ILE A 192 13.94 9.50 -12.80
CA ILE A 192 14.66 9.98 -11.60
C ILE A 192 16.17 9.73 -11.66
N TYR A 193 16.59 8.75 -12.48
CA TYR A 193 17.98 8.39 -12.70
C TYR A 193 18.50 8.83 -14.08
N ASP A 194 17.72 9.56 -14.86
CA ASP A 194 18.17 10.06 -16.16
C ASP A 194 19.19 11.21 -15.96
N GLU A 195 20.44 10.93 -16.31
CA GLU A 195 21.53 11.90 -16.20
C GLU A 195 21.45 13.03 -17.23
N HIS A 196 20.66 12.86 -18.29
CA HIS A 196 20.44 13.91 -19.30
C HIS A 196 19.48 14.99 -18.80
N LEU A 197 18.69 14.70 -17.75
CA LEU A 197 17.80 15.68 -17.14
C LEU A 197 18.54 16.53 -16.10
N PRO A 198 18.23 17.82 -15.98
CA PRO A 198 18.65 18.65 -14.84
C PRO A 198 18.23 18.01 -13.51
N LYS A 199 19.02 18.19 -12.45
CA LYS A 199 18.75 17.57 -11.13
C LYS A 199 17.36 17.91 -10.59
N GLU A 200 16.90 19.14 -10.79
CA GLU A 200 15.57 19.63 -10.39
C GLU A 200 14.42 18.91 -11.13
N ASP A 201 14.71 18.35 -12.30
CA ASP A 201 13.75 17.62 -13.14
C ASP A 201 13.77 16.11 -12.94
N ARG A 202 14.75 15.59 -12.20
CA ARG A 202 14.86 14.16 -11.83
C ARG A 202 13.84 13.77 -10.75
N LYS A 203 12.57 14.03 -11.03
CA LYS A 203 11.43 13.75 -10.14
C LYS A 203 10.36 12.96 -10.91
N PRO A 204 9.53 12.17 -10.24
CA PRO A 204 8.40 11.49 -10.88
C PRO A 204 7.52 12.47 -11.66
N ALA A 205 7.00 12.04 -12.80
CA ALA A 205 6.18 12.89 -13.67
C ALA A 205 4.96 13.49 -12.94
N CYS A 206 4.33 12.72 -12.05
CA CYS A 206 3.20 13.16 -11.25
C CYS A 206 3.56 14.24 -10.20
N VAL A 207 4.80 14.29 -9.75
CA VAL A 207 5.31 15.35 -8.84
C VAL A 207 5.53 16.62 -9.63
N LYS A 208 6.19 16.50 -10.77
CA LYS A 208 6.52 17.64 -11.65
C LYS A 208 5.26 18.34 -12.18
N ALA A 209 4.22 17.57 -12.48
CA ALA A 209 2.96 18.09 -13.02
C ALA A 209 2.00 18.64 -11.95
N CYS A 210 2.27 18.48 -10.67
CA CYS A 210 1.36 18.92 -9.61
C CYS A 210 1.38 20.43 -9.43
N PRO A 211 0.33 21.20 -9.80
CA PRO A 211 0.35 22.65 -9.77
C PRO A 211 0.30 23.21 -8.33
N THR A 212 -0.23 22.44 -7.38
CA THR A 212 -0.37 22.87 -5.98
C THR A 212 0.77 22.40 -5.09
N GLY A 213 1.73 21.62 -5.64
CA GLY A 213 2.79 21.01 -4.83
C GLY A 213 2.30 19.95 -3.84
N ALA A 214 1.10 19.39 -4.04
CA ALA A 214 0.52 18.36 -3.16
C ALA A 214 1.32 17.04 -3.15
N ARG A 215 2.28 16.87 -4.05
CA ARG A 215 3.12 15.67 -4.15
C ARG A 215 4.57 16.02 -3.92
N LEU A 216 5.11 15.51 -2.82
CA LEU A 216 6.52 15.59 -2.49
C LEU A 216 7.20 14.27 -2.85
N PHE A 217 8.49 14.31 -3.17
CA PHE A 217 9.29 13.14 -3.51
C PHE A 217 10.67 13.25 -2.89
N GLY A 218 11.12 12.19 -2.26
CA GLY A 218 12.44 12.15 -1.64
C GLY A 218 12.74 10.82 -0.93
N ASP A 219 13.84 10.83 -0.20
CA ASP A 219 14.28 9.71 0.62
C ASP A 219 13.68 9.84 2.02
N VAL A 220 12.81 8.91 2.41
CA VAL A 220 12.18 8.92 3.75
C VAL A 220 13.10 8.38 4.85
N LYS A 221 14.24 7.80 4.50
CA LYS A 221 15.27 7.40 5.48
C LYS A 221 16.26 8.52 5.80
N ASP A 222 16.35 9.53 4.95
CA ASP A 222 17.09 10.74 5.28
C ASP A 222 16.25 11.67 6.16
N PRO A 223 16.61 11.86 7.46
CA PRO A 223 15.82 12.67 8.39
C PRO A 223 15.78 14.16 8.00
N ASN A 224 16.71 14.61 7.16
CA ASN A 224 16.83 15.99 6.69
C ASN A 224 16.15 16.21 5.32
N SER A 225 15.60 15.17 4.72
CA SER A 225 14.88 15.30 3.46
C SER A 225 13.55 16.06 3.65
N GLU A 226 13.13 16.79 2.62
CA GLU A 226 11.85 17.52 2.60
C GLU A 226 10.66 16.60 2.98
N VAL A 227 10.65 15.38 2.49
CA VAL A 227 9.58 14.39 2.75
C VAL A 227 9.59 13.94 4.21
N SER A 228 10.75 13.67 4.81
CA SER A 228 10.85 13.25 6.22
C SER A 228 10.47 14.39 7.18
N ILE A 229 10.84 15.61 6.86
CA ILE A 229 10.45 16.80 7.61
C ILE A 229 8.93 16.98 7.53
N ALA A 230 8.34 16.91 6.33
CA ALA A 230 6.91 17.06 6.14
C ALA A 230 6.10 15.98 6.89
N ILE A 231 6.54 14.71 6.85
CA ILE A 231 5.93 13.60 7.59
C ILE A 231 5.93 13.90 9.10
N ARG A 232 7.08 14.27 9.64
CA ARG A 232 7.26 14.52 11.09
C ARG A 232 6.45 15.72 11.58
N GLU A 233 6.52 16.83 10.86
CA GLU A 233 5.90 18.10 11.28
C GLU A 233 4.39 18.13 11.06
N ARG A 234 3.89 17.37 10.09
CA ARG A 234 2.50 17.44 9.67
C ARG A 234 1.70 16.17 9.98
N GLY A 235 2.30 15.21 10.71
CA GLY A 235 1.64 13.99 11.13
C GLY A 235 1.33 13.06 9.95
N GLY A 236 2.36 12.75 9.15
CA GLY A 236 2.22 11.81 8.03
C GLY A 236 1.74 10.43 8.50
N TYR A 237 0.89 9.79 7.71
CA TYR A 237 0.32 8.48 8.04
C TYR A 237 0.36 7.51 6.85
N SER A 238 0.41 6.22 7.18
CA SER A 238 0.34 5.11 6.22
C SER A 238 -1.09 4.63 6.06
N LEU A 239 -1.45 4.17 4.87
CA LEU A 239 -2.75 3.53 4.65
C LEU A 239 -2.74 2.09 5.19
N MET A 240 -3.87 1.67 5.76
CA MET A 240 -4.12 0.30 6.20
C MET A 240 -2.96 -0.28 7.02
N PRO A 241 -2.59 0.34 8.15
CA PRO A 241 -1.48 -0.12 8.99
C PRO A 241 -1.68 -1.54 9.53
N GLU A 242 -2.93 -1.99 9.64
CA GLU A 242 -3.31 -3.35 10.06
C GLU A 242 -2.80 -4.46 9.14
N TRP A 243 -2.40 -4.14 7.90
CA TRP A 243 -1.82 -5.11 6.97
C TRP A 243 -0.30 -5.26 7.11
N GLU A 244 0.33 -4.48 7.98
CA GLU A 244 1.76 -4.56 8.32
C GLU A 244 2.72 -4.56 7.12
N THR A 245 2.28 -4.03 5.97
CA THR A 245 3.07 -4.00 4.73
C THR A 245 4.12 -2.89 4.71
N GLY A 246 4.09 -1.97 5.67
CA GLY A 246 5.01 -0.84 5.76
C GLY A 246 5.01 0.06 4.50
N PRO A 247 3.92 0.76 4.15
CA PRO A 247 3.89 1.66 3.00
C PRO A 247 5.01 2.71 3.06
N ALA A 248 5.86 2.78 2.03
CA ALA A 248 6.86 3.84 1.93
C ALA A 248 6.22 5.18 1.57
N ASN A 249 5.24 5.17 0.65
CA ASN A 249 4.47 6.37 0.35
C ASN A 249 3.49 6.66 1.49
N GLN A 250 3.44 7.91 1.93
CA GLN A 250 2.62 8.36 3.04
C GLN A 250 1.73 9.53 2.64
N TYR A 251 0.75 9.80 3.48
CA TYR A 251 -0.22 10.87 3.29
C TYR A 251 -0.13 11.87 4.44
N LEU A 252 -0.21 13.16 4.12
CA LEU A 252 -0.37 14.22 5.10
C LEU A 252 -1.87 14.53 5.25
N PRO A 253 -2.38 14.60 6.48
CA PRO A 253 -3.80 14.80 6.73
C PRO A 253 -4.25 16.19 6.30
N ARG A 254 -5.54 16.30 6.00
CA ARG A 254 -6.17 17.61 5.84
C ARG A 254 -6.19 18.35 7.18
N ARG A 255 -5.93 19.64 7.13
CA ARG A 255 -6.15 20.50 8.29
C ARG A 255 -7.64 20.76 8.39
N VAL A 256 -8.24 20.38 9.49
CA VAL A 256 -9.61 20.78 9.79
C VAL A 256 -9.57 22.28 10.06
N THR A 257 -10.09 23.08 9.14
CA THR A 257 -10.29 24.50 9.42
C THR A 257 -11.43 24.62 10.42
N ALA A 258 -11.19 25.28 11.54
CA ALA A 258 -12.14 25.45 12.65
C ALA A 258 -13.43 26.26 12.31
N ALA A 259 -13.78 26.33 11.03
CA ALA A 259 -14.93 27.08 10.52
C ALA A 259 -16.22 26.24 10.40
N VAL A 260 -16.17 24.93 10.70
CA VAL A 260 -17.37 24.10 10.81
C VAL A 260 -17.51 23.74 12.28
N GLY A 261 -18.47 24.38 12.93
CA GLY A 261 -18.66 24.34 14.36
C GLY A 261 -18.64 22.95 14.97
N ASP A 262 -18.37 22.90 16.26
CA ASP A 262 -18.16 21.85 17.27
C ASP A 262 -18.94 20.52 17.18
N SER A 263 -19.37 20.08 16.02
CA SER A 263 -20.21 18.87 15.85
C SER A 263 -19.51 17.67 15.19
N MET A 264 -18.20 17.73 14.88
CA MET A 264 -17.46 16.59 14.40
C MET A 264 -16.33 16.18 15.34
N ALA A 265 -16.67 15.86 16.59
CA ALA A 265 -15.86 14.94 17.36
C ALA A 265 -16.06 13.56 16.73
N PHE A 266 -15.02 13.02 16.10
CA PHE A 266 -14.95 11.59 15.83
C PHE A 266 -15.00 10.89 17.19
N SER A 267 -16.19 10.47 17.59
CA SER A 267 -16.32 9.53 18.70
C SER A 267 -15.70 8.23 18.20
N THR A 268 -14.55 7.86 18.76
CA THR A 268 -14.09 6.48 18.77
C THR A 268 -15.13 5.68 19.55
N GLY A 269 -16.18 5.23 18.84
CA GLY A 269 -17.23 4.42 19.42
C GLY A 269 -16.68 3.07 19.79
N GLU A 270 -16.45 2.83 21.06
CA GLU A 270 -16.41 1.48 21.60
C GLU A 270 -17.72 0.76 21.22
N PRO A 271 -17.68 -0.51 20.83
CA PRO A 271 -18.90 -1.27 20.54
C PRO A 271 -19.70 -1.41 21.83
N GLN A 272 -20.80 -0.70 21.94
CA GLN A 272 -21.77 -0.91 23.00
C GLN A 272 -22.46 -2.25 22.77
N ASN A 273 -22.17 -3.20 23.66
CA ASN A 273 -22.88 -4.46 23.81
C ASN A 273 -24.33 -4.17 24.22
N GLY A 274 -25.20 -3.99 23.24
CA GLY A 274 -26.63 -3.82 23.47
C GLY A 274 -27.30 -5.16 23.74
N LYS A 275 -27.58 -5.43 25.01
CA LYS A 275 -28.58 -6.44 25.39
C LYS A 275 -29.96 -5.89 25.03
N SER A 276 -30.56 -6.40 23.94
CA SER A 276 -31.96 -6.18 23.63
C SER A 276 -32.86 -7.05 24.52
N ALA A 277 -33.53 -6.39 25.45
CA ALA A 277 -34.66 -6.99 26.14
C ALA A 277 -35.86 -7.03 25.20
N VAL A 278 -36.29 -8.22 24.85
CA VAL A 278 -37.57 -8.48 24.16
C VAL A 278 -38.68 -8.37 25.18
N THR A 279 -39.47 -7.31 25.13
CA THR A 279 -40.79 -7.28 25.80
C THR A 279 -41.87 -7.63 24.78
N SER A 280 -42.46 -8.81 24.98
CA SER A 280 -43.66 -9.22 24.30
C SER A 280 -44.89 -8.49 24.88
N THR A 281 -45.59 -7.72 24.07
CA THR A 281 -46.99 -7.38 24.36
C THR A 281 -47.83 -7.79 23.16
N GLY A 282 -48.66 -8.82 23.40
CA GLY A 282 -49.70 -9.20 22.48
C GLY A 282 -50.82 -8.17 22.40
N ASN A 283 -51.43 -8.08 21.25
CA ASN A 283 -52.81 -7.64 21.14
C ASN A 283 -53.49 -8.31 19.95
N ALA A 284 -54.66 -8.84 20.30
CA ALA A 284 -55.58 -9.57 19.43
C ALA A 284 -56.31 -8.59 18.49
N ALA A 285 -56.75 -9.19 17.39
CA ALA A 285 -57.68 -8.61 16.42
C ALA A 285 -59.10 -8.42 16.95
N PRO A 286 -59.96 -7.66 16.26
CA PRO A 286 -61.01 -8.34 15.55
C PRO A 286 -60.88 -8.34 14.02
#